data_b9e4d12821b5a7465ffb76752e009f91
#
_entry.id   b9e4d12821b5a7465ffb76752e009f91
#
_cell.length_a   1.000
_cell.length_b   1.000
_cell.length_c   1.000
_cell.angle_alpha   90.00
_cell.angle_beta   90.00
_cell.angle_gamma   90.00
#
_symmetry.space_group_name_H-M   'P 1'
#
loop_
_entity.id
_entity.type
_entity.pdbx_description
1 polymer ?
#
loop_
_entity_poly.entity_id
_entity_poly.type
_entity_poly.pdbx_seq_one_letter_code
_entity_poly.pdbx_strand_id
1 'polypeptide(L)'
;MKWKKAAMLILAAALVCQPMSVFADAAPDGMTDASQTEAAQNGAWETWSQEWETIKDDWTQVSMSPGADETKMNFAWYSKEGEETGLVYGTSSDLSDGQSAEITQTSAQEGYLSNKTTLENLQPGTTYYYQVE
;
A
#
# COMPACT_ATOMS: atom_id res chain seq x y z
N MET A 1 60.59 19.53 -52.99
CA MET A 1 59.98 18.52 -52.05
C MET A 1 58.87 19.20 -51.27
N LYS A 2 57.59 18.91 -51.63
CA LYS A 2 56.40 19.60 -51.07
C LYS A 2 55.85 18.81 -49.92
N TRP A 3 55.90 19.34 -48.73
CA TRP A 3 55.31 18.76 -47.52
C TRP A 3 53.82 19.00 -47.50
N LYS A 4 53.05 17.94 -47.60
CA LYS A 4 51.58 17.98 -47.36
C LYS A 4 51.33 17.98 -45.87
N LYS A 5 50.75 19.09 -45.36
CA LYS A 5 50.24 19.17 -43.99
C LYS A 5 48.91 18.42 -43.96
N ALA A 6 48.85 17.28 -43.28
CA ALA A 6 47.59 16.62 -42.95
C ALA A 6 46.99 17.29 -41.74
N ALA A 7 45.83 17.90 -41.91
CA ALA A 7 45.05 18.42 -40.83
C ALA A 7 44.28 17.25 -40.19
N MET A 8 44.65 16.91 -38.95
CA MET A 8 43.97 15.91 -38.15
C MET A 8 42.76 16.58 -37.48
N LEU A 9 41.58 16.26 -37.97
CA LEU A 9 40.30 16.70 -37.39
C LEU A 9 40.05 15.85 -36.14
N ILE A 10 40.27 16.41 -34.96
CA ILE A 10 39.89 15.78 -33.71
C ILE A 10 38.39 16.06 -33.53
N LEU A 11 37.57 15.07 -33.81
CA LEU A 11 36.15 15.08 -33.50
C LEU A 11 36.02 14.84 -31.99
N ALA A 12 35.93 15.93 -31.23
CA ALA A 12 35.57 15.87 -29.82
C ALA A 12 34.10 15.47 -29.74
N ALA A 13 33.85 14.18 -29.53
CA ALA A 13 32.52 13.72 -29.12
C ALA A 13 32.27 14.25 -27.70
N ALA A 14 31.56 15.37 -27.60
CA ALA A 14 30.99 15.81 -26.34
C ALA A 14 29.97 14.76 -25.92
N LEU A 15 30.38 13.89 -24.98
CA LEU A 15 29.47 13.06 -24.24
C LEU A 15 28.62 14.00 -23.40
N VAL A 16 27.46 14.39 -23.89
CA VAL A 16 26.46 15.07 -23.09
C VAL A 16 25.97 14.02 -22.09
N CYS A 17 26.60 14.00 -20.90
CA CYS A 17 25.99 13.40 -19.72
C CYS A 17 24.72 14.23 -19.46
N GLN A 18 23.63 13.83 -20.02
CA GLN A 18 22.34 14.27 -19.52
C GLN A 18 22.24 13.74 -18.09
N PRO A 19 21.95 14.59 -17.10
CA PRO A 19 21.59 14.07 -15.82
C PRO A 19 20.38 13.17 -16.08
N MET A 20 20.55 11.87 -15.92
CA MET A 20 19.41 11.00 -15.69
C MET A 20 18.77 11.57 -14.44
N SER A 21 17.67 12.26 -14.62
CA SER A 21 16.75 12.50 -13.51
C SER A 21 16.43 11.10 -13.01
N VAL A 22 17.10 10.69 -11.95
CA VAL A 22 16.67 9.56 -11.16
C VAL A 22 15.34 10.04 -10.62
N PHE A 23 14.25 9.64 -11.27
CA PHE A 23 12.92 9.79 -10.72
C PHE A 23 12.92 8.89 -9.47
N ALA A 24 13.22 9.50 -8.34
CA ALA A 24 13.23 8.84 -7.04
C ALA A 24 11.82 8.41 -6.59
N ASP A 25 10.82 8.62 -7.45
CA ASP A 25 9.41 8.39 -7.17
C ASP A 25 8.77 7.31 -8.04
N ALA A 26 9.55 6.47 -8.71
CA ALA A 26 8.97 5.26 -9.23
C ALA A 26 8.61 4.37 -8.04
N ALA A 27 7.31 4.10 -7.87
CA ALA A 27 6.86 3.16 -6.87
C ALA A 27 7.66 1.85 -6.99
N PRO A 28 8.02 1.21 -5.87
CA PRO A 28 8.93 0.06 -5.85
C PRO A 28 8.51 -1.13 -6.71
N ASP A 29 7.27 -1.19 -7.11
CA ASP A 29 6.66 -2.25 -7.91
C ASP A 29 6.56 -1.93 -9.41
N GLY A 30 7.19 -0.85 -9.85
CA GLY A 30 7.13 -0.39 -11.24
C GLY A 30 5.84 0.30 -11.62
N MET A 31 5.01 0.68 -10.65
CA MET A 31 3.88 1.56 -10.88
C MET A 31 4.36 2.93 -11.35
N THR A 32 3.53 3.62 -12.11
CA THR A 32 3.79 4.99 -12.53
C THR A 32 3.88 5.92 -11.32
N ASP A 33 4.62 7.01 -11.48
CA ASP A 33 4.64 8.11 -10.52
C ASP A 33 3.21 8.42 -10.04
N ALA A 34 3.03 8.59 -8.73
CA ALA A 34 1.73 8.87 -8.12
C ALA A 34 1.02 10.06 -8.76
N SER A 35 1.76 11.05 -9.27
CA SER A 35 1.23 12.21 -10.00
C SER A 35 0.58 11.85 -11.34
N GLN A 36 0.88 10.68 -11.90
CA GLN A 36 0.35 10.20 -13.19
C GLN A 36 -0.85 9.27 -13.01
N THR A 37 -1.23 8.96 -11.80
CA THR A 37 -2.41 8.14 -11.51
C THR A 37 -3.70 8.92 -11.75
N GLU A 38 -4.77 8.22 -12.10
CA GLU A 38 -6.09 8.82 -12.21
C GLU A 38 -6.51 9.53 -10.91
N ALA A 39 -6.18 8.94 -9.76
CA ALA A 39 -6.47 9.50 -8.44
C ALA A 39 -5.79 10.85 -8.21
N ALA A 40 -4.54 11.03 -8.67
CA ALA A 40 -3.84 12.31 -8.58
C ALA A 40 -4.44 13.36 -9.51
N GLN A 41 -4.85 12.95 -10.73
CA GLN A 41 -5.38 13.85 -11.74
C GLN A 41 -6.82 14.32 -11.46
N ASN A 42 -7.62 13.51 -10.79
CA ASN A 42 -9.01 13.83 -10.43
C ASN A 42 -9.19 14.41 -9.03
N GLY A 43 -8.10 14.64 -8.30
CA GLY A 43 -8.11 15.18 -6.93
C GLY A 43 -8.39 14.15 -5.83
N ALA A 44 -8.61 12.88 -6.17
CA ALA A 44 -8.85 11.83 -5.16
C ALA A 44 -7.63 11.60 -4.27
N TRP A 45 -6.42 11.72 -4.81
CA TRP A 45 -5.19 11.63 -4.05
C TRP A 45 -5.06 12.74 -3.01
N GLU A 46 -5.39 13.98 -3.39
CA GLU A 46 -5.31 15.11 -2.47
C GLU A 46 -6.34 14.98 -1.33
N THR A 47 -7.56 14.56 -1.66
CA THR A 47 -8.59 14.26 -0.67
C THR A 47 -8.13 13.17 0.30
N TRP A 48 -7.60 12.06 -0.21
CA TRP A 48 -7.08 10.99 0.60
C TRP A 48 -5.90 11.44 1.46
N SER A 49 -4.99 12.26 0.93
CA SER A 49 -3.84 12.76 1.69
C SER A 49 -4.25 13.63 2.87
N GLN A 50 -5.31 14.43 2.72
CA GLN A 50 -5.85 15.22 3.81
C GLN A 50 -6.51 14.33 4.88
N GLU A 51 -7.24 13.31 4.45
CA GLU A 51 -7.82 12.33 5.36
C GLU A 51 -6.73 11.53 6.10
N TRP A 52 -5.69 11.11 5.38
CA TRP A 52 -4.55 10.40 5.96
C TRP A 52 -3.88 11.18 7.10
N GLU A 53 -3.74 12.49 7.00
CA GLU A 53 -3.19 13.31 8.07
C GLU A 53 -3.98 13.22 9.39
N THR A 54 -5.27 12.87 9.31
CA THR A 54 -6.14 12.71 10.48
C THR A 54 -6.10 11.32 11.10
N ILE A 55 -5.66 10.31 10.34
CA ILE A 55 -5.74 8.89 10.73
C ILE A 55 -4.38 8.22 10.86
N LYS A 56 -3.31 8.82 10.35
CA LYS A 56 -1.97 8.19 10.31
C LYS A 56 -1.42 7.77 11.67
N ASP A 57 -1.84 8.46 12.73
CA ASP A 57 -1.43 8.19 14.11
C ASP A 57 -2.55 7.48 14.91
N ASP A 58 -3.62 7.05 14.25
CA ASP A 58 -4.72 6.36 14.89
C ASP A 58 -4.37 4.87 15.10
N TRP A 59 -4.23 4.48 16.34
CA TRP A 59 -3.86 3.12 16.75
C TRP A 59 -4.94 2.07 16.43
N THR A 60 -6.16 2.51 16.18
CA THR A 60 -7.30 1.63 15.88
C THR A 60 -7.41 1.28 14.40
N GLN A 61 -6.49 1.79 13.55
CA GLN A 61 -6.48 1.48 12.12
C GLN A 61 -6.29 -0.02 11.87
N VAL A 62 -7.09 -0.54 10.94
CA VAL A 62 -7.02 -1.95 10.54
C VAL A 62 -5.89 -2.15 9.54
N SER A 63 -4.96 -3.02 9.89
CA SER A 63 -3.90 -3.48 9.00
C SER A 63 -4.31 -4.78 8.33
N MET A 64 -4.11 -4.88 7.02
CA MET A 64 -4.33 -6.10 6.25
C MET A 64 -3.03 -6.54 5.58
N SER A 65 -2.80 -7.84 5.55
CA SER A 65 -1.69 -8.43 4.80
C SER A 65 -2.09 -9.79 4.21
N PRO A 66 -1.53 -10.18 3.07
CA PRO A 66 -1.71 -11.52 2.54
C PRO A 66 -1.36 -12.58 3.57
N GLY A 67 -2.11 -13.68 3.58
CA GLY A 67 -1.79 -14.87 4.36
C GLY A 67 -0.68 -15.72 3.70
N ALA A 68 -0.59 -16.98 4.12
CA ALA A 68 0.41 -17.91 3.58
C ALA A 68 0.17 -18.28 2.11
N ASP A 69 -1.06 -18.12 1.63
CA ASP A 69 -1.50 -18.36 0.26
C ASP A 69 -2.73 -17.51 -0.07
N GLU A 70 -3.20 -17.59 -1.30
CA GLU A 70 -4.31 -16.79 -1.85
C GLU A 70 -5.69 -17.06 -1.23
N THR A 71 -5.79 -18.07 -0.38
CA THR A 71 -7.03 -18.41 0.35
C THR A 71 -7.06 -17.81 1.75
N LYS A 72 -6.05 -17.00 2.11
CA LYS A 72 -5.88 -16.46 3.47
C LYS A 72 -5.60 -14.98 3.45
N MET A 73 -6.18 -14.27 4.42
CA MET A 73 -5.93 -12.84 4.66
C MET A 73 -5.78 -12.60 6.16
N ASN A 74 -4.70 -11.90 6.52
CA ASN A 74 -4.44 -11.50 7.90
C ASN A 74 -4.99 -10.11 8.16
N PHE A 75 -5.55 -9.93 9.36
CA PHE A 75 -6.00 -8.66 9.88
C PHE A 75 -5.38 -8.41 11.26
N ALA A 76 -5.06 -7.16 11.54
CA ALA A 76 -4.63 -6.71 12.85
C ALA A 76 -5.15 -5.31 13.12
N TRP A 77 -5.63 -5.06 14.35
CA TRP A 77 -6.08 -3.76 14.82
C TRP A 77 -5.94 -3.67 16.33
N TYR A 78 -6.11 -2.48 16.86
CA TYR A 78 -6.14 -2.25 18.30
C TYR A 78 -7.54 -1.88 18.77
N SER A 79 -7.91 -2.30 19.97
CA SER A 79 -9.10 -1.85 20.69
C SER A 79 -8.71 -1.45 22.11
N LYS A 80 -9.53 -0.66 22.77
CA LYS A 80 -9.29 -0.38 24.18
C LYS A 80 -9.69 -1.55 25.05
N GLU A 81 -8.99 -1.71 26.15
CA GLU A 81 -9.30 -2.75 27.13
C GLU A 81 -10.70 -2.51 27.71
N GLY A 82 -11.54 -3.53 27.66
CA GLY A 82 -12.94 -3.46 28.10
C GLY A 82 -13.94 -3.07 27.01
N GLU A 83 -13.51 -2.72 25.82
CA GLU A 83 -14.38 -2.58 24.64
C GLU A 83 -14.57 -3.94 23.95
N GLU A 84 -15.81 -4.23 23.57
CA GLU A 84 -16.08 -5.38 22.70
C GLU A 84 -15.61 -5.04 21.29
N THR A 85 -14.94 -5.97 20.64
CA THR A 85 -14.48 -5.82 19.27
C THR A 85 -14.56 -7.15 18.54
N GLY A 86 -14.75 -7.09 17.24
CA GLY A 86 -14.87 -8.25 16.38
C GLY A 86 -14.55 -7.88 14.93
N LEU A 87 -14.48 -8.88 14.07
CA LEU A 87 -14.41 -8.72 12.64
C LEU A 87 -15.46 -9.62 12.01
N VAL A 88 -16.35 -9.00 11.21
CA VAL A 88 -17.34 -9.68 10.38
C VAL A 88 -16.91 -9.55 8.92
N TYR A 89 -17.04 -10.61 8.15
CA TYR A 89 -16.71 -10.61 6.72
C TYR A 89 -17.70 -11.44 5.92
N GLY A 90 -17.87 -11.12 4.65
CA GLY A 90 -18.78 -11.78 3.73
C GLY A 90 -18.56 -11.39 2.29
N THR A 91 -19.38 -11.90 1.39
CA THR A 91 -19.33 -11.57 -0.06
C THR A 91 -20.35 -10.52 -0.46
N SER A 92 -21.32 -10.23 0.39
CA SER A 92 -22.30 -9.17 0.20
C SER A 92 -21.82 -7.86 0.77
N SER A 93 -21.98 -6.75 0.05
CA SER A 93 -21.52 -5.44 0.47
C SER A 93 -22.21 -4.90 1.73
N ASP A 94 -23.39 -5.42 2.05
CA ASP A 94 -24.16 -5.12 3.26
C ASP A 94 -23.93 -6.12 4.40
N LEU A 95 -22.98 -7.08 4.18
CA LEU A 95 -22.67 -8.15 5.11
C LEU A 95 -23.88 -8.99 5.55
N SER A 96 -24.92 -9.08 4.71
CA SER A 96 -26.10 -9.93 4.99
C SER A 96 -25.76 -11.42 5.06
N ASP A 97 -24.65 -11.83 4.47
CA ASP A 97 -24.04 -13.17 4.55
C ASP A 97 -22.84 -13.19 5.53
N GLY A 98 -22.72 -12.17 6.37
CA GLY A 98 -21.56 -11.94 7.23
C GLY A 98 -21.30 -13.09 8.21
N GLN A 99 -20.04 -13.43 8.36
CA GLN A 99 -19.51 -14.41 9.30
C GLN A 99 -18.55 -13.72 10.25
N SER A 100 -18.65 -14.00 11.56
CA SER A 100 -17.69 -13.50 12.53
C SER A 100 -16.39 -14.29 12.44
N ALA A 101 -15.27 -13.58 12.40
CA ALA A 101 -13.95 -14.16 12.47
C ALA A 101 -13.58 -14.50 13.92
N GLU A 102 -12.83 -15.58 14.09
CA GLU A 102 -12.20 -15.89 15.37
C GLU A 102 -10.99 -14.99 15.56
N ILE A 103 -10.96 -14.24 16.67
CA ILE A 103 -9.88 -13.27 16.94
C ILE A 103 -9.01 -13.75 18.10
N THR A 104 -7.71 -13.44 18.01
CA THR A 104 -6.75 -13.59 19.11
C THR A 104 -6.44 -12.22 19.66
N GLN A 105 -6.62 -12.04 20.97
CA GLN A 105 -6.34 -10.78 21.66
C GLN A 105 -5.13 -10.95 22.60
N THR A 106 -4.26 -9.95 22.60
CA THR A 106 -3.13 -9.87 23.54
C THR A 106 -3.03 -8.45 24.08
N SER A 107 -2.65 -8.31 25.35
CA SER A 107 -2.43 -7.00 25.95
C SER A 107 -1.35 -6.24 25.18
N ALA A 108 -1.62 -4.98 24.94
CA ALA A 108 -0.70 -4.00 24.35
C ALA A 108 -0.37 -2.91 25.39
N GLN A 109 0.25 -1.82 24.95
CA GLN A 109 0.58 -0.71 25.85
C GLN A 109 -0.64 0.20 26.09
N GLU A 110 -0.59 0.94 27.17
CA GLU A 110 -1.52 2.05 27.46
C GLU A 110 -3.00 1.68 27.53
N GLY A 111 -3.33 0.45 27.95
CA GLY A 111 -4.73 0.01 28.05
C GLY A 111 -5.36 -0.41 26.73
N TYR A 112 -4.54 -0.75 25.74
CA TYR A 112 -4.99 -1.31 24.47
C TYR A 112 -4.80 -2.82 24.40
N LEU A 113 -5.61 -3.45 23.57
CA LEU A 113 -5.50 -4.85 23.15
C LEU A 113 -5.09 -4.90 21.69
N SER A 114 -4.11 -5.73 21.36
CA SER A 114 -3.78 -6.08 19.99
C SER A 114 -4.66 -7.25 19.54
N ASN A 115 -5.47 -7.04 18.55
CA ASN A 115 -6.38 -8.00 17.96
C ASN A 115 -5.82 -8.52 16.65
N LYS A 116 -5.88 -9.81 16.43
CA LYS A 116 -5.40 -10.46 15.21
C LYS A 116 -6.35 -11.57 14.79
N THR A 117 -6.54 -11.70 13.49
CA THR A 117 -7.22 -12.85 12.90
C THR A 117 -6.63 -13.18 11.53
N THR A 118 -6.75 -14.43 11.16
CA THR A 118 -6.50 -14.87 9.79
C THR A 118 -7.80 -15.45 9.23
N LEU A 119 -8.36 -14.81 8.23
CA LEU A 119 -9.44 -15.39 7.46
C LEU A 119 -8.85 -16.51 6.61
N GLU A 120 -9.49 -17.66 6.63
CA GLU A 120 -9.07 -18.85 5.89
C GLU A 120 -10.17 -19.33 4.93
N ASN A 121 -9.78 -20.17 3.98
CA ASN A 121 -10.69 -20.75 2.98
C ASN A 121 -11.40 -19.71 2.10
N LEU A 122 -10.77 -18.55 1.90
CA LEU A 122 -11.26 -17.56 0.97
C LEU A 122 -11.18 -18.10 -0.47
N GLN A 123 -12.14 -17.72 -1.29
CA GLN A 123 -12.14 -18.13 -2.70
C GLN A 123 -11.32 -17.13 -3.52
N PRO A 124 -10.28 -17.58 -4.23
CA PRO A 124 -9.50 -16.71 -5.12
C PRO A 124 -10.38 -16.00 -6.15
N GLY A 125 -10.06 -14.75 -6.47
CA GLY A 125 -10.81 -13.95 -7.44
C GLY A 125 -12.19 -13.48 -6.97
N THR A 126 -12.49 -13.63 -5.68
CA THR A 126 -13.77 -13.21 -5.07
C THR A 126 -13.56 -11.92 -4.27
N THR A 127 -14.48 -10.97 -4.42
CA THR A 127 -14.52 -9.77 -3.56
C THR A 127 -15.15 -10.13 -2.22
N TYR A 128 -14.44 -9.78 -1.16
CA TYR A 128 -14.94 -9.86 0.23
C TYR A 128 -15.06 -8.48 0.82
N TYR A 129 -16.09 -8.28 1.60
CA TYR A 129 -16.33 -7.10 2.42
C TYR A 129 -16.09 -7.44 3.88
N TYR A 130 -15.63 -6.50 4.66
CA TYR A 130 -15.42 -6.69 6.10
C TYR A 130 -15.79 -5.45 6.88
N GLN A 131 -16.09 -5.65 8.15
CA GLN A 131 -16.30 -4.59 9.15
C GLN A 131 -15.63 -5.02 10.45
N VAL A 132 -14.91 -4.09 11.06
CA VAL A 132 -14.43 -4.21 12.43
C VAL A 132 -15.40 -3.47 13.34
N GLU A 133 -15.79 -4.12 14.41
CA GLU A 133 -16.73 -3.61 15.43
C GLU A 133 -15.97 -3.24 16.71
#